data_20b06f77fce19f5c690295d651d61f94
#
_entry.id   20b06f77fce19f5c690295d651d61f94
#
_cell.length_a   1.000
_cell.length_b   1.000
_cell.length_c   1.000
_cell.angle_alpha   90.00
_cell.angle_beta   90.00
_cell.angle_gamma   90.00
#
_symmetry.space_group_name_H-M   'P 1'
#
loop_
_entity.id
_entity.type
_entity.pdbx_description
1 polymer ?
#
loop_
_entity_poly.entity_id
_entity_poly.type
_entity_poly.pdbx_seq_one_letter_code
_entity_poly.pdbx_strand_id
1 'polypeptide(L)'
;SMSIKIALAGNPNCGKTTLFNALTGSNQFVGNWPGVTVEKKEGKLKGHKDVTIMDLPGIYSLSPYTLEEVVARNYLINERPDAILNIVDGTNIERNLYLSTQVLELGIPVIMAVNMMDIVEKSGDKIYVDKLSKKIGCEVVEISALKGTGIQKAAEKAVALAQKNKTSIPVHEFTKDAEDIIERVEDKLVGVVPDA
;
A
#
# COMPACT_ATOMS: atom_id res chain seq x y z
N SER A 1 -17.43 0.01 18.47
CA SER A 1 -16.18 -0.33 17.79
C SER A 1 -16.10 0.37 16.45
N MET A 2 -14.95 0.91 16.13
CA MET A 2 -14.73 1.59 14.86
C MET A 2 -14.36 0.60 13.76
N SER A 3 -15.05 0.71 12.62
CA SER A 3 -14.68 -0.04 11.42
C SER A 3 -13.47 0.64 10.76
N ILE A 4 -12.43 -0.13 10.48
CA ILE A 4 -11.19 0.34 9.89
C ILE A 4 -11.03 -0.28 8.51
N LYS A 5 -10.62 0.54 7.54
CA LYS A 5 -10.31 0.09 6.19
C LYS A 5 -8.83 0.34 5.90
N ILE A 6 -8.11 -0.70 5.48
CA ILE A 6 -6.72 -0.61 5.05
C ILE A 6 -6.66 -1.07 3.60
N ALA A 7 -6.08 -0.25 2.74
CA ALA A 7 -5.84 -0.63 1.35
C ALA A 7 -4.46 -1.26 1.20
N LEU A 8 -4.39 -2.35 0.47
CA LEU A 8 -3.14 -3.00 0.10
C LEU A 8 -2.80 -2.61 -1.32
N ALA A 9 -1.69 -1.90 -1.51
CA ALA A 9 -1.28 -1.34 -2.79
C ALA A 9 0.14 -1.79 -3.15
N GLY A 10 0.37 -2.08 -4.42
CA GLY A 10 1.68 -2.49 -4.91
C GLY A 10 1.69 -2.78 -6.39
N ASN A 11 2.89 -2.90 -6.95
CA ASN A 11 3.08 -3.28 -8.35
C ASN A 11 2.63 -4.72 -8.60
N PRO A 12 2.29 -5.05 -9.85
CA PRO A 12 2.09 -6.46 -10.21
C PRO A 12 3.32 -7.30 -9.86
N ASN A 13 3.09 -8.52 -9.40
CA ASN A 13 4.14 -9.49 -9.07
C ASN A 13 5.09 -9.08 -7.93
N CYS A 14 4.65 -8.19 -7.05
CA CYS A 14 5.44 -7.82 -5.87
C CYS A 14 5.20 -8.73 -4.65
N GLY A 15 4.35 -9.75 -4.79
CA GLY A 15 3.96 -10.64 -3.69
C GLY A 15 2.69 -10.21 -2.97
N LYS A 16 1.92 -9.29 -3.56
CA LYS A 16 0.72 -8.73 -2.94
C LYS A 16 -0.35 -9.77 -2.66
N THR A 17 -0.59 -10.72 -3.59
CA THR A 17 -1.56 -11.79 -3.40
C THR A 17 -1.19 -12.69 -2.23
N THR A 18 0.08 -13.07 -2.13
CA THR A 18 0.56 -13.88 -1.01
C THR A 18 0.38 -13.15 0.32
N LEU A 19 0.69 -11.87 0.35
CA LEU A 19 0.50 -11.05 1.54
C LEU A 19 -0.98 -10.93 1.91
N PHE A 20 -1.84 -10.65 0.94
CA PHE A 20 -3.28 -10.54 1.18
C PHE A 20 -3.83 -11.83 1.78
N ASN A 21 -3.46 -12.97 1.22
CA ASN A 21 -3.90 -14.27 1.72
C ASN A 21 -3.39 -14.54 3.15
N ALA A 22 -2.15 -14.16 3.43
CA ALA A 22 -1.58 -14.31 4.77
C ALA A 22 -2.29 -13.42 5.80
N LEU A 23 -2.70 -12.22 5.40
CA LEU A 23 -3.39 -11.28 6.28
C LEU A 23 -4.83 -11.69 6.58
N THR A 24 -5.54 -12.24 5.60
CA THR A 24 -6.98 -12.47 5.70
C THR A 24 -7.38 -13.95 5.88
N GLY A 25 -6.54 -14.87 5.46
CA GLY A 25 -6.86 -16.29 5.51
C GLY A 25 -8.09 -16.64 4.67
N SER A 26 -9.06 -17.33 5.27
CA SER A 26 -10.30 -17.74 4.59
C SER A 26 -11.39 -16.67 4.57
N ASN A 27 -11.17 -15.53 5.24
CA ASN A 27 -12.17 -14.47 5.38
C ASN A 27 -12.10 -13.48 4.23
N GLN A 28 -12.33 -13.97 3.00
CA GLN A 28 -12.22 -13.17 1.79
C GLN A 28 -13.54 -13.09 1.03
N PHE A 29 -13.80 -11.94 0.45
CA PHE A 29 -14.83 -11.70 -0.53
C PHE A 29 -14.19 -11.44 -1.88
N VAL A 30 -14.65 -12.14 -2.92
CA VAL A 30 -14.15 -11.99 -4.28
C VAL A 30 -15.32 -11.64 -5.20
N GLY A 31 -15.14 -10.61 -6.00
CA GLY A 31 -16.14 -10.16 -6.98
C GLY A 31 -15.47 -9.30 -8.03
N ASN A 32 -16.23 -8.42 -8.64
CA ASN A 32 -15.70 -7.44 -9.59
C ASN A 32 -15.98 -6.03 -9.08
N TRP A 33 -15.09 -5.10 -9.40
CA TRP A 33 -15.38 -3.68 -9.19
C TRP A 33 -16.61 -3.27 -10.00
N PRO A 34 -17.45 -2.37 -9.48
CA PRO A 34 -18.71 -2.01 -10.16
C PRO A 34 -18.50 -1.57 -11.60
N GLY A 35 -19.26 -2.19 -12.53
CA GLY A 35 -19.28 -1.82 -13.93
C GLY A 35 -18.07 -2.24 -14.76
N VAL A 36 -17.14 -3.01 -14.19
CA VAL A 36 -15.92 -3.41 -14.88
C VAL A 36 -15.58 -4.87 -14.60
N THR A 37 -14.63 -5.42 -15.38
CA THR A 37 -14.19 -6.83 -15.24
C THR A 37 -12.98 -6.98 -14.31
N VAL A 38 -12.54 -5.92 -13.67
CA VAL A 38 -11.41 -5.97 -12.74
C VAL A 38 -11.84 -6.66 -11.45
N GLU A 39 -11.07 -7.65 -11.03
CA GLU A 39 -11.36 -8.42 -9.83
C GLU A 39 -11.22 -7.56 -8.57
N LYS A 40 -12.20 -7.69 -7.68
CA LYS A 40 -12.21 -7.01 -6.39
C LYS A 40 -12.09 -8.06 -5.29
N LYS A 41 -11.08 -7.91 -4.45
CA LYS A 41 -10.87 -8.76 -3.29
C LYS A 41 -10.82 -7.92 -2.03
N GLU A 42 -11.57 -8.34 -1.03
CA GLU A 42 -11.47 -7.76 0.30
C GLU A 42 -11.61 -8.86 1.34
N GLY A 43 -11.14 -8.60 2.54
CA GLY A 43 -11.24 -9.59 3.61
C GLY A 43 -11.00 -8.98 4.97
N LYS A 44 -11.40 -9.70 6.01
CA LYS A 44 -11.13 -9.29 7.38
C LYS A 44 -9.71 -9.68 7.77
N LEU A 45 -9.02 -8.79 8.45
CA LEU A 45 -7.70 -9.08 8.99
C LEU A 45 -7.82 -10.12 10.09
N LYS A 46 -6.97 -11.13 10.06
CA LYS A 46 -6.92 -12.15 11.12
C LYS A 46 -6.67 -11.48 12.47
N GLY A 47 -7.48 -11.83 13.47
CA GLY A 47 -7.35 -11.27 14.81
C GLY A 47 -7.96 -9.89 15.01
N HIS A 48 -8.51 -9.28 13.96
CA HIS A 48 -9.11 -7.95 14.00
C HIS A 48 -10.41 -7.94 13.19
N LYS A 49 -11.53 -8.27 13.84
CA LYS A 49 -12.83 -8.39 13.15
C LYS A 49 -13.33 -7.07 12.55
N ASP A 50 -12.90 -5.97 13.10
CA ASP A 50 -13.30 -4.62 12.69
C ASP A 50 -12.39 -4.02 11.62
N VAL A 51 -11.36 -4.75 11.19
CA VAL A 51 -10.41 -4.29 10.16
C VAL A 51 -10.65 -5.04 8.86
N THR A 52 -10.94 -4.28 7.80
CA THR A 52 -11.08 -4.81 6.44
C THR A 52 -9.86 -4.43 5.61
N ILE A 53 -9.29 -5.42 4.94
CA ILE A 53 -8.20 -5.21 3.99
C ILE A 53 -8.81 -5.21 2.58
N MET A 54 -8.59 -4.13 1.84
CA MET A 54 -8.98 -4.03 0.44
C MET A 54 -7.76 -4.28 -0.43
N ASP A 55 -7.78 -5.37 -1.21
CA ASP A 55 -6.70 -5.65 -2.15
C ASP A 55 -6.92 -4.87 -3.44
N LEU A 56 -6.13 -3.82 -3.65
CA LEU A 56 -6.22 -3.04 -4.87
C LEU A 56 -5.59 -3.80 -6.04
N PRO A 57 -6.02 -3.53 -7.29
CA PRO A 57 -5.35 -4.10 -8.45
C PRO A 57 -3.85 -3.77 -8.43
N GLY A 58 -3.02 -4.69 -8.90
CA GLY A 58 -1.60 -4.43 -9.07
C GLY A 58 -1.38 -3.35 -10.12
N ILE A 59 -0.70 -2.28 -9.76
CA ILE A 59 -0.51 -1.12 -10.62
C ILE A 59 0.91 -0.58 -10.49
N TYR A 60 1.40 0.07 -11.54
CA TYR A 60 2.71 0.73 -11.51
C TYR A 60 2.60 2.20 -11.14
N SER A 61 1.44 2.80 -11.30
CA SER A 61 1.21 4.21 -11.01
C SER A 61 -0.28 4.47 -10.72
N LEU A 62 -0.60 5.66 -10.26
CA LEU A 62 -1.98 6.14 -10.11
C LEU A 62 -2.43 6.98 -11.32
N SER A 63 -1.66 6.98 -12.39
CA SER A 63 -2.05 7.64 -13.63
C SER A 63 -3.23 6.90 -14.27
N PRO A 64 -4.27 7.60 -14.76
CA PRO A 64 -5.50 6.94 -15.19
C PRO A 64 -5.41 6.42 -16.65
N TYR A 65 -4.40 5.62 -16.97
CA TYR A 65 -4.22 5.09 -18.33
C TYR A 65 -4.76 3.68 -18.51
N THR A 66 -4.77 2.86 -17.47
CA THR A 66 -5.36 1.53 -17.55
C THR A 66 -6.58 1.46 -16.66
N LEU A 67 -7.42 0.44 -16.89
CA LEU A 67 -8.61 0.25 -16.07
C LEU A 67 -8.26 -0.03 -14.62
N GLU A 68 -7.20 -0.82 -14.38
CA GLU A 68 -6.71 -1.13 -13.05
C GLU A 68 -6.26 0.13 -12.30
N GLU A 69 -5.55 1.00 -13.00
CA GLU A 69 -5.09 2.28 -12.43
C GLU A 69 -6.27 3.20 -12.09
N VAL A 70 -7.26 3.27 -12.97
CA VAL A 70 -8.48 4.05 -12.73
C VAL A 70 -9.22 3.54 -11.50
N VAL A 71 -9.38 2.22 -11.39
CA VAL A 71 -10.07 1.58 -10.27
C VAL A 71 -9.35 1.89 -8.95
N ALA A 72 -8.04 1.68 -8.90
CA ALA A 72 -7.25 1.92 -7.70
C ALA A 72 -7.27 3.40 -7.30
N ARG A 73 -7.07 4.30 -8.27
CA ARG A 73 -7.10 5.74 -8.04
C ARG A 73 -8.45 6.20 -7.48
N ASN A 74 -9.53 5.78 -8.11
CA ASN A 74 -10.86 6.18 -7.68
C ASN A 74 -11.19 5.66 -6.28
N TYR A 75 -10.79 4.44 -5.97
CA TYR A 75 -10.97 3.90 -4.63
C TYR A 75 -10.24 4.75 -3.59
N LEU A 76 -8.96 5.04 -3.82
CA LEU A 76 -8.14 5.78 -2.87
C LEU A 76 -8.66 7.21 -2.66
N ILE A 77 -9.13 7.86 -3.71
CA ILE A 77 -9.63 9.23 -3.64
C ILE A 77 -11.03 9.29 -3.02
N ASN A 78 -11.93 8.43 -3.46
CA ASN A 78 -13.34 8.52 -3.09
C ASN A 78 -13.65 7.81 -1.77
N GLU A 79 -13.05 6.65 -1.54
CA GLU A 79 -13.31 5.88 -0.32
C GLU A 79 -12.36 6.24 0.82
N ARG A 80 -11.19 6.77 0.52
CA ARG A 80 -10.16 7.19 1.48
C ARG A 80 -9.99 6.20 2.63
N PRO A 81 -9.27 5.10 2.41
CA PRO A 81 -9.01 4.16 3.49
C PRO A 81 -8.28 4.84 4.66
N ASP A 82 -8.34 4.24 5.83
CA ASP A 82 -7.75 4.81 7.03
C ASP A 82 -6.24 4.69 7.06
N ALA A 83 -5.69 3.73 6.34
CA ALA A 83 -4.25 3.58 6.11
C ALA A 83 -4.03 2.78 4.82
N ILE A 84 -2.81 2.89 4.31
CA ILE A 84 -2.36 2.11 3.14
C ILE A 84 -1.18 1.27 3.57
N LEU A 85 -1.23 -0.02 3.28
CA LEU A 85 -0.10 -0.92 3.37
C LEU A 85 0.46 -1.07 1.95
N ASN A 86 1.59 -0.41 1.70
CA ASN A 86 2.24 -0.40 0.40
C ASN A 86 3.30 -1.49 0.35
N ILE A 87 3.04 -2.54 -0.41
CA ILE A 87 4.01 -3.62 -0.58
C ILE A 87 4.93 -3.31 -1.76
N VAL A 88 6.22 -3.47 -1.54
CA VAL A 88 7.28 -3.12 -2.47
C VAL A 88 8.18 -4.35 -2.66
N ASP A 89 8.52 -4.65 -3.92
CA ASP A 89 9.44 -5.74 -4.23
C ASP A 89 10.88 -5.27 -3.96
N GLY A 90 11.52 -5.84 -2.94
CA GLY A 90 12.89 -5.50 -2.57
C GLY A 90 13.93 -5.86 -3.62
N THR A 91 13.61 -6.77 -4.56
CA THR A 91 14.51 -7.13 -5.65
C THR A 91 14.44 -6.15 -6.84
N ASN A 92 13.44 -5.25 -6.85
CA ASN A 92 13.24 -4.23 -7.89
C ASN A 92 12.79 -2.92 -7.25
N ILE A 93 13.53 -2.45 -6.27
CA ILE A 93 13.09 -1.35 -5.39
C ILE A 93 12.79 -0.06 -6.18
N GLU A 94 13.66 0.36 -7.08
CA GLU A 94 13.48 1.61 -7.83
C GLU A 94 12.18 1.64 -8.62
N ARG A 95 11.88 0.56 -9.31
CA ARG A 95 10.65 0.42 -10.10
C ARG A 95 9.40 0.55 -9.23
N ASN A 96 9.45 0.02 -8.03
CA ASN A 96 8.31 0.03 -7.11
C ASN A 96 8.11 1.38 -6.44
N LEU A 97 9.16 2.16 -6.22
CA LEU A 97 9.08 3.44 -5.52
C LEU A 97 8.30 4.50 -6.28
N TYR A 98 8.14 4.37 -7.59
CA TYR A 98 7.31 5.29 -8.35
C TYR A 98 5.89 5.34 -7.80
N LEU A 99 5.25 4.18 -7.67
CA LEU A 99 3.91 4.09 -7.09
C LEU A 99 3.91 4.57 -5.63
N SER A 100 4.91 4.19 -4.86
CA SER A 100 5.01 4.58 -3.45
C SER A 100 4.96 6.09 -3.27
N THR A 101 5.69 6.82 -4.11
CA THR A 101 5.69 8.29 -4.08
C THR A 101 4.30 8.85 -4.32
N GLN A 102 3.59 8.31 -5.31
CA GLN A 102 2.23 8.75 -5.62
C GLN A 102 1.25 8.46 -4.47
N VAL A 103 1.35 7.28 -3.89
CA VAL A 103 0.50 6.88 -2.77
C VAL A 103 0.74 7.79 -1.56
N LEU A 104 1.99 8.10 -1.25
CA LEU A 104 2.34 8.98 -0.14
C LEU A 104 1.80 10.40 -0.31
N GLU A 105 1.69 10.88 -1.54
CA GLU A 105 1.18 12.22 -1.83
C GLU A 105 -0.32 12.38 -1.54
N LEU A 106 -1.05 11.28 -1.40
CA LEU A 106 -2.49 11.33 -1.12
C LEU A 106 -2.81 11.83 0.29
N GLY A 107 -1.83 11.83 1.20
CA GLY A 107 -2.04 12.24 2.59
C GLY A 107 -2.69 11.19 3.47
N ILE A 108 -2.92 10.00 2.96
CA ILE A 108 -3.38 8.86 3.75
C ILE A 108 -2.15 8.20 4.39
N PRO A 109 -2.18 7.87 5.69
CA PRO A 109 -1.02 7.26 6.36
C PRO A 109 -0.59 5.97 5.67
N VAL A 110 0.72 5.77 5.51
CA VAL A 110 1.30 4.64 4.80
C VAL A 110 2.30 3.90 5.67
N ILE A 111 2.21 2.57 5.68
CA ILE A 111 3.29 1.68 6.08
C ILE A 111 3.82 1.04 4.80
N MET A 112 5.13 1.09 4.59
CA MET A 112 5.77 0.40 3.47
C MET A 112 6.30 -0.95 3.94
N ALA A 113 5.90 -2.02 3.25
CA ALA A 113 6.43 -3.36 3.49
C ALA A 113 7.35 -3.75 2.34
N VAL A 114 8.65 -3.83 2.62
CA VAL A 114 9.64 -4.27 1.62
C VAL A 114 9.68 -5.78 1.66
N ASN A 115 9.19 -6.40 0.59
CA ASN A 115 9.04 -7.84 0.46
C ASN A 115 10.25 -8.48 -0.22
N MET A 116 10.35 -9.80 -0.10
CA MET A 116 11.42 -10.61 -0.70
C MET A 116 12.79 -10.33 -0.09
N MET A 117 12.82 -9.91 1.16
CA MET A 117 14.07 -9.59 1.85
C MET A 117 14.98 -10.80 2.01
N ASP A 118 14.43 -12.01 2.09
CA ASP A 118 15.20 -13.25 2.09
C ASP A 118 16.00 -13.43 0.80
N ILE A 119 15.41 -13.05 -0.34
CA ILE A 119 16.08 -13.12 -1.65
C ILE A 119 17.15 -12.03 -1.74
N VAL A 120 16.84 -10.82 -1.28
CA VAL A 120 17.79 -9.71 -1.27
C VAL A 120 19.05 -10.07 -0.48
N GLU A 121 18.87 -10.67 0.70
CA GLU A 121 20.00 -11.08 1.55
C GLU A 121 20.84 -12.17 0.88
N LYS A 122 20.20 -13.14 0.24
CA LYS A 122 20.92 -14.23 -0.46
C LYS A 122 21.72 -13.74 -1.65
N SER A 123 21.25 -12.71 -2.35
CA SER A 123 21.95 -12.17 -3.51
C SER A 123 23.15 -11.31 -3.13
N GLY A 124 23.31 -11.01 -1.85
CA GLY A 124 24.36 -10.13 -1.36
C GLY A 124 24.02 -8.65 -1.49
N ASP A 125 22.86 -8.32 -2.02
CA ASP A 125 22.38 -6.95 -2.08
C ASP A 125 21.90 -6.49 -0.72
N LYS A 126 21.85 -5.18 -0.55
CA LYS A 126 21.44 -4.60 0.72
C LYS A 126 20.51 -3.41 0.49
N ILE A 127 19.44 -3.37 1.26
CA ILE A 127 18.53 -2.23 1.31
C ILE A 127 18.68 -1.58 2.68
N TYR A 128 19.01 -0.29 2.68
CA TYR A 128 19.14 0.47 3.93
C TYR A 128 17.76 1.00 4.32
N VAL A 129 17.03 0.18 5.06
CA VAL A 129 15.63 0.44 5.43
C VAL A 129 15.45 1.76 6.18
N ASP A 130 16.36 2.08 7.09
CA ASP A 130 16.29 3.33 7.86
C ASP A 130 16.48 4.56 6.96
N LYS A 131 17.40 4.48 6.00
CA LYS A 131 17.62 5.56 5.04
C LYS A 131 16.42 5.71 4.12
N LEU A 132 15.86 4.60 3.67
CA LEU A 132 14.66 4.58 2.83
C LEU A 132 13.50 5.23 3.56
N SER A 133 13.27 4.86 4.81
CA SER A 133 12.21 5.41 5.64
C SER A 133 12.32 6.93 5.78
N LYS A 134 13.52 7.43 6.07
CA LYS A 134 13.77 8.88 6.20
C LYS A 134 13.54 9.62 4.89
N LYS A 135 14.00 9.03 3.78
CA LYS A 135 13.89 9.65 2.46
C LYS A 135 12.46 9.72 1.96
N ILE A 136 11.70 8.67 2.18
CA ILE A 136 10.32 8.57 1.71
C ILE A 136 9.35 9.26 2.67
N GLY A 137 9.67 9.26 3.97
CA GLY A 137 8.84 9.90 4.98
C GLY A 137 7.73 9.02 5.54
N CYS A 138 7.90 7.70 5.50
CA CYS A 138 7.00 6.76 6.15
C CYS A 138 7.78 5.61 6.79
N GLU A 139 7.14 4.90 7.68
CA GLU A 139 7.75 3.74 8.32
C GLU A 139 7.88 2.59 7.32
N VAL A 140 9.01 1.89 7.36
CA VAL A 140 9.34 0.78 6.46
C VAL A 140 9.58 -0.48 7.29
N VAL A 141 8.94 -1.57 6.91
CA VAL A 141 9.06 -2.88 7.55
C VAL A 141 9.58 -3.90 6.55
N GLU A 142 10.57 -4.67 6.93
CA GLU A 142 11.09 -5.78 6.12
C GLU A 142 10.19 -6.99 6.28
N ILE A 143 9.78 -7.60 5.16
CA ILE A 143 8.94 -8.81 5.20
C ILE A 143 9.43 -9.85 4.20
N SER A 144 9.00 -11.07 4.42
CA SER A 144 8.92 -12.12 3.40
C SER A 144 7.52 -12.70 3.45
N ALA A 145 6.69 -12.33 2.49
CA ALA A 145 5.32 -12.81 2.43
C ALA A 145 5.29 -14.33 2.24
N LEU A 146 6.20 -14.85 1.44
CA LEU A 146 6.31 -16.29 1.18
C LEU A 146 6.67 -17.07 2.44
N LYS A 147 7.63 -16.57 3.23
CA LYS A 147 8.08 -17.23 4.46
C LYS A 147 7.25 -16.89 5.68
N GLY A 148 6.41 -15.87 5.57
CA GLY A 148 5.54 -15.42 6.67
C GLY A 148 6.26 -14.54 7.71
N THR A 149 7.44 -14.01 7.40
CA THR A 149 8.19 -13.16 8.35
C THR A 149 7.83 -11.69 8.20
N GLY A 150 7.72 -10.98 9.31
CA GLY A 150 7.44 -9.53 9.35
C GLY A 150 6.00 -9.15 9.03
N ILE A 151 5.15 -10.08 8.62
CA ILE A 151 3.77 -9.80 8.17
C ILE A 151 2.94 -9.23 9.31
N GLN A 152 2.96 -9.88 10.46
CA GLN A 152 2.18 -9.44 11.61
C GLN A 152 2.62 -8.05 12.08
N LYS A 153 3.92 -7.80 12.10
CA LYS A 153 4.47 -6.51 12.47
C LYS A 153 3.96 -5.41 11.53
N ALA A 154 4.00 -5.66 10.22
CA ALA A 154 3.50 -4.72 9.23
C ALA A 154 2.00 -4.45 9.40
N ALA A 155 1.22 -5.51 9.62
CA ALA A 155 -0.22 -5.41 9.83
C ALA A 155 -0.55 -4.59 11.08
N GLU A 156 0.11 -4.88 12.21
CA GLU A 156 -0.14 -4.17 13.46
C GLU A 156 0.22 -2.69 13.37
N LYS A 157 1.30 -2.38 12.66
CA LYS A 157 1.67 -0.98 12.42
C LYS A 157 0.67 -0.26 11.55
N ALA A 158 0.14 -0.92 10.52
CA ALA A 158 -0.90 -0.35 9.66
C ALA A 158 -2.19 -0.11 10.44
N VAL A 159 -2.59 -1.06 11.29
CA VAL A 159 -3.77 -0.91 12.15
C VAL A 159 -3.60 0.26 13.11
N ALA A 160 -2.43 0.39 13.74
CA ALA A 160 -2.17 1.49 14.65
C ALA A 160 -2.26 2.85 13.96
N LEU A 161 -1.69 2.97 12.75
CA LEU A 161 -1.80 4.19 11.97
C LEU A 161 -3.24 4.48 11.55
N ALA A 162 -3.99 3.46 11.14
CA ALA A 162 -5.39 3.61 10.76
C ALA A 162 -6.24 4.10 11.93
N GLN A 163 -6.03 3.54 13.11
CA GLN A 163 -6.73 3.95 14.32
C GLN A 163 -6.44 5.42 14.66
N LYS A 164 -5.17 5.80 14.60
CA LYS A 164 -4.75 7.17 14.86
C LYS A 164 -5.36 8.15 13.86
N ASN A 165 -5.36 7.80 12.58
CA ASN A 165 -5.94 8.64 11.54
C ASN A 165 -7.44 8.81 11.73
N LYS A 166 -8.14 7.75 12.09
CA LYS A 166 -9.59 7.78 12.26
C LYS A 166 -10.05 8.73 13.35
N THR A 167 -9.22 8.96 14.35
CA THR A 167 -9.57 9.80 15.50
C THR A 167 -9.05 11.22 15.43
N SER A 168 -8.18 11.56 14.48
CA SER A 168 -7.40 12.81 14.54
C SER A 168 -7.73 13.84 13.48
N ILE A 169 -8.37 13.50 12.35
CA ILE A 169 -8.52 14.43 11.23
C ILE A 169 -9.97 14.51 10.74
N PRO A 170 -10.51 15.76 10.59
CA PRO A 170 -11.82 15.95 9.99
C PRO A 170 -11.85 15.48 8.54
N VAL A 171 -12.83 14.66 8.19
CA VAL A 171 -12.94 14.03 6.86
C VAL A 171 -13.03 15.04 5.73
N HIS A 172 -13.67 16.20 5.97
CA HIS A 172 -13.90 17.19 4.93
C HIS A 172 -12.64 17.92 4.44
N GLU A 173 -11.52 17.81 5.16
CA GLU A 173 -10.28 18.48 4.77
C GLU A 173 -9.54 17.76 3.64
N PHE A 174 -9.85 16.49 3.37
CA PHE A 174 -9.13 15.69 2.40
C PHE A 174 -9.65 15.78 0.98
N THR A 175 -10.95 15.87 0.79
CA THR A 175 -11.54 15.79 -0.56
C THR A 175 -11.10 16.93 -1.47
N LYS A 176 -10.70 18.04 -0.90
CA LYS A 176 -10.27 19.22 -1.63
C LYS A 176 -8.88 19.06 -2.25
N ASP A 177 -7.98 18.40 -1.57
CA ASP A 177 -6.55 18.41 -1.92
C ASP A 177 -6.04 17.13 -2.57
N ALA A 178 -6.82 16.05 -2.55
CA ALA A 178 -6.36 14.75 -3.05
C ALA A 178 -5.99 14.79 -4.54
N GLU A 179 -6.77 15.47 -5.36
CA GLU A 179 -6.48 15.57 -6.79
C GLU A 179 -5.27 16.45 -7.08
N ASP A 180 -5.13 17.55 -6.35
CA ASP A 180 -3.96 18.43 -6.47
C ASP A 180 -2.67 17.68 -6.09
N ILE A 181 -2.75 16.83 -5.08
CA ILE A 181 -1.64 16.00 -4.64
C ILE A 181 -1.22 15.03 -5.75
N ILE A 182 -2.19 14.39 -6.39
CA ILE A 182 -1.92 13.45 -7.49
C ILE A 182 -1.28 14.16 -8.69
N GLU A 183 -1.73 15.36 -9.02
CA GLU A 183 -1.18 16.12 -10.13
C GLU A 183 0.29 16.51 -9.92
N ARG A 184 0.73 16.68 -8.68
CA ARG A 184 2.11 17.05 -8.35
C ARG A 184 3.06 15.86 -8.19
N VAL A 185 2.57 14.66 -8.40
CA VAL A 185 3.33 13.43 -8.19
C VAL A 185 4.63 13.38 -8.98
N GLU A 186 4.60 13.76 -10.25
CA GLU A 186 5.77 13.69 -11.12
C GLU A 186 6.90 14.60 -10.62
N ASP A 187 6.57 15.77 -10.10
CA ASP A 187 7.56 16.70 -9.55
C ASP A 187 8.27 16.11 -8.32
N LYS A 188 7.55 15.33 -7.51
CA LYS A 188 8.13 14.71 -6.32
C LYS A 188 8.99 13.50 -6.61
N LEU A 189 8.88 12.90 -7.78
CA LEU A 189 9.74 11.78 -8.16
C LEU A 189 11.20 12.19 -8.31
N VAL A 190 11.44 13.44 -8.64
CA VAL A 190 12.81 13.95 -8.77
C VAL A 190 13.48 13.91 -7.39
N GLY A 191 14.55 13.14 -7.25
CA GLY A 191 15.33 13.03 -6.03
C GLY A 191 14.83 11.98 -5.03
N VAL A 192 13.65 11.38 -5.23
CA VAL A 192 13.13 10.32 -4.35
C VAL A 192 13.56 8.95 -4.86
N VAL A 193 13.50 8.74 -6.18
CA VAL A 193 14.00 7.51 -6.80
C VAL A 193 15.47 7.74 -7.15
N PRO A 194 16.40 6.89 -6.67
CA PRO A 194 17.81 7.05 -6.98
C PRO A 194 18.05 6.96 -8.49
N ASP A 195 18.97 7.80 -9.00
CA ASP A 195 19.42 7.65 -10.37
C ASP A 195 20.14 6.32 -10.51
N ALA A 196 19.86 5.64 -11.59
CA ALA A 196 20.43 4.32 -11.85
C ALA A 196 21.96 4.39 -12.00
#